data_4c7cfaa5686e1dbeee828cb69aa0682d
#
_entry.id   4c7cfaa5686e1dbeee828cb69aa0682d
#
_cell.length_a   1.000
_cell.length_b   1.000
_cell.length_c   1.000
_cell.angle_alpha   90.00
_cell.angle_beta   90.00
_cell.angle_gamma   90.00
#
_symmetry.space_group_name_H-M   'P 1'
#
loop_
_entity.id
_entity.type
_entity.pdbx_description
1 polymer ?
#
loop_
_entity_poly.entity_id
_entity_poly.type
_entity_poly.pdbx_seq_one_letter_code
_entity_poly.pdbx_strand_id
1 'polypeptide(L)'
;MSSSAEMPASGVCFDETLLELRSQDGWQHSNGAWWLEAKALDPRAMTSFMLAHEARLVTVASMEREAGETRLDYHWDLKGVVLTFSTITRAGSFPSIADLCPGADWIEREVHEYFAVEFTGRDNTKPLMLRSGLLPGLNRKQGAKL
;
A
#
# COMPACT_ATOMS: atom_id res chain seq x y z
N MET A 1 8.65 -21.73 -15.90
CA MET A 1 9.19 -21.20 -15.47
C MET A 1 8.93 -20.21 -15.04
N SER A 2 8.84 -20.02 -14.35
CA SER A 2 8.35 -18.97 -14.04
C SER A 2 9.32 -17.98 -13.73
N SER A 3 9.47 -17.13 -14.55
CA SER A 3 10.33 -16.04 -14.30
C SER A 3 9.83 -15.22 -13.17
N SER A 4 8.61 -15.42 -12.79
CA SER A 4 8.10 -14.66 -11.67
C SER A 4 8.81 -15.04 -10.37
N ALA A 5 9.39 -16.21 -10.33
CA ALA A 5 10.13 -16.59 -9.15
C ALA A 5 11.50 -15.97 -9.14
N GLU A 6 11.94 -15.41 -10.25
CA GLU A 6 13.21 -14.76 -10.25
C GLU A 6 13.03 -13.38 -9.80
N MET A 7 13.40 -13.13 -8.63
CA MET A 7 13.44 -11.77 -8.16
C MET A 7 14.37 -11.00 -9.06
N PRO A 8 14.20 -9.69 -9.09
CA PRO A 8 15.09 -8.85 -9.88
C PRO A 8 16.52 -9.25 -9.63
N ALA A 9 17.29 -9.18 -10.68
CA ALA A 9 18.64 -9.70 -10.68
C ALA A 9 19.58 -8.99 -9.70
N SER A 10 19.05 -8.09 -8.94
CA SER A 10 19.85 -7.38 -7.96
C SER A 10 20.28 -8.25 -6.79
N GLY A 11 19.84 -9.51 -6.78
CA GLY A 11 20.23 -10.38 -5.67
C GLY A 11 19.47 -10.10 -4.39
N VAL A 12 18.34 -9.44 -4.48
CA VAL A 12 17.55 -9.17 -3.30
C VAL A 12 16.91 -10.45 -2.80
N CYS A 13 17.11 -10.72 -1.52
CA CYS A 13 16.51 -11.87 -0.88
C CYS A 13 15.42 -11.36 0.04
N PHE A 14 14.21 -11.85 -0.14
CA PHE A 14 13.10 -11.45 0.71
C PHE A 14 13.01 -12.39 1.90
N ASP A 15 12.63 -11.81 3.03
CA ASP A 15 12.37 -12.59 4.22
C ASP A 15 11.18 -13.51 3.95
N GLU A 16 11.38 -14.79 4.20
CA GLU A 16 10.33 -15.78 3.95
C GLU A 16 9.11 -15.51 4.82
N THR A 17 9.33 -15.01 6.03
CA THR A 17 8.23 -14.66 6.90
C THR A 17 7.34 -13.61 6.25
N LEU A 18 7.96 -12.63 5.61
CA LEU A 18 7.19 -11.62 4.92
C LEU A 18 6.44 -12.22 3.75
N LEU A 19 7.05 -13.14 3.04
CA LEU A 19 6.40 -13.79 1.92
C LEU A 19 5.23 -14.67 2.35
N GLU A 20 5.33 -15.28 3.53
CA GLU A 20 4.27 -16.13 4.02
C GLU A 20 3.01 -15.38 4.38
N LEU A 21 3.11 -14.09 4.59
CA LEU A 21 1.94 -13.28 4.89
C LEU A 21 1.07 -13.03 3.66
N ARG A 22 1.47 -13.52 2.52
CA ARG A 22 0.81 -13.19 1.28
C ARG A 22 0.33 -14.46 0.56
N SER A 23 -0.32 -14.25 -0.55
CA SER A 23 -0.73 -15.38 -1.36
C SER A 23 0.52 -16.09 -1.91
N GLN A 24 0.34 -17.34 -2.26
CA GLN A 24 1.45 -18.14 -2.75
C GLN A 24 1.78 -17.86 -4.19
N ASP A 25 1.06 -16.97 -4.82
CA ASP A 25 1.17 -16.84 -6.26
C ASP A 25 2.49 -16.23 -6.71
N GLY A 26 3.23 -15.65 -5.80
CA GLY A 26 4.51 -15.10 -6.16
C GLY A 26 4.40 -13.81 -6.97
N TRP A 27 5.54 -13.39 -7.47
CA TRP A 27 5.64 -12.10 -8.12
C TRP A 27 5.32 -12.23 -9.59
N GLN A 28 4.63 -11.23 -10.13
CA GLN A 28 4.35 -11.12 -11.55
C GLN A 28 4.91 -9.82 -12.07
N HIS A 29 5.47 -9.87 -13.26
CA HIS A 29 6.05 -8.68 -13.87
C HIS A 29 5.09 -8.12 -14.90
N SER A 30 4.76 -6.85 -14.76
CA SER A 30 3.84 -6.20 -15.68
C SER A 30 4.08 -4.70 -15.65
N ASN A 31 4.04 -4.07 -16.83
CA ASN A 31 4.17 -2.61 -16.95
C ASN A 31 5.41 -2.06 -16.27
N GLY A 32 6.50 -2.79 -16.36
CA GLY A 32 7.77 -2.31 -15.82
C GLY A 32 7.91 -2.46 -14.32
N ALA A 33 6.99 -3.14 -13.65
CA ALA A 33 7.05 -3.32 -12.21
C ALA A 33 6.75 -4.76 -11.84
N TRP A 34 7.18 -5.15 -10.65
CA TRP A 34 6.88 -6.46 -10.10
C TRP A 34 5.73 -6.31 -9.12
N TRP A 35 4.74 -7.18 -9.23
CA TRP A 35 3.50 -7.11 -8.47
C TRP A 35 3.31 -8.34 -7.63
N LEU A 36 2.91 -8.16 -6.39
CA LEU A 36 2.57 -9.27 -5.49
C LEU A 36 1.21 -8.98 -4.86
N GLU A 37 0.26 -9.88 -5.11
CA GLU A 37 -1.05 -9.77 -4.48
C GLU A 37 -0.95 -10.31 -3.07
N ALA A 38 -1.36 -9.53 -2.10
CA ALA A 38 -1.23 -9.90 -0.71
C ALA A 38 -2.58 -9.74 -0.02
N LYS A 39 -3.25 -10.86 0.22
CA LYS A 39 -4.56 -10.81 0.84
C LYS A 39 -4.51 -10.39 2.29
N ALA A 40 -3.44 -10.70 2.97
CA ALA A 40 -3.28 -10.37 4.38
C ALA A 40 -1.96 -9.66 4.58
N LEU A 41 -1.82 -8.53 3.93
CA LEU A 41 -0.59 -7.76 4.03
C LEU A 41 -0.45 -7.12 5.39
N ASP A 42 0.71 -7.32 6.00
CA ASP A 42 1.10 -6.55 7.17
C ASP A 42 1.95 -5.38 6.67
N PRO A 43 1.38 -4.17 6.57
CA PRO A 43 2.12 -3.07 5.96
C PRO A 43 3.30 -2.62 6.80
N ARG A 44 3.26 -2.85 8.10
CA ARG A 44 4.37 -2.44 8.95
C ARG A 44 5.55 -3.38 8.78
N ALA A 45 5.29 -4.70 8.70
CA ALA A 45 6.34 -5.66 8.42
C ALA A 45 6.95 -5.43 7.04
N MET A 46 6.10 -5.18 6.05
CA MET A 46 6.56 -4.85 4.70
C MET A 46 7.47 -3.63 4.73
N THR A 47 7.03 -2.57 5.40
CA THR A 47 7.77 -1.32 5.43
C THR A 47 9.11 -1.50 6.10
N SER A 48 9.14 -2.19 7.25
CA SER A 48 10.40 -2.43 7.95
C SER A 48 11.38 -3.22 7.09
N PHE A 49 10.86 -4.24 6.40
CA PHE A 49 11.69 -5.04 5.53
C PHE A 49 12.26 -4.22 4.37
N MET A 50 11.38 -3.43 3.72
CA MET A 50 11.82 -2.65 2.58
C MET A 50 12.82 -1.58 2.98
N LEU A 51 12.60 -0.92 4.11
CA LEU A 51 13.55 0.08 4.59
C LEU A 51 14.88 -0.55 4.97
N ALA A 52 14.87 -1.76 5.52
CA ALA A 52 16.12 -2.45 5.85
C ALA A 52 16.94 -2.76 4.60
N HIS A 53 16.28 -2.89 3.45
CA HIS A 53 16.97 -3.10 2.19
C HIS A 53 17.20 -1.81 1.42
N GLU A 54 17.01 -0.68 2.09
CA GLU A 54 17.26 0.65 1.52
C GLU A 54 16.35 0.96 0.34
N ALA A 55 15.16 0.39 0.36
CA ALA A 55 14.16 0.73 -0.63
C ALA A 55 13.50 2.05 -0.26
N ARG A 56 12.92 2.71 -1.25
CA ARG A 56 12.27 3.98 -1.07
C ARG A 56 10.80 3.84 -1.46
N LEU A 57 9.92 4.34 -0.61
CA LEU A 57 8.50 4.34 -0.94
C LEU A 57 8.25 5.36 -2.04
N VAL A 58 7.67 4.91 -3.14
CA VAL A 58 7.34 5.79 -4.25
C VAL A 58 5.99 6.43 -3.99
N THR A 59 4.98 5.60 -3.79
CA THR A 59 3.63 6.09 -3.51
C THR A 59 2.76 4.92 -3.07
N VAL A 60 1.56 5.24 -2.62
CA VAL A 60 0.52 4.25 -2.39
C VAL A 60 -0.66 4.65 -3.25
N ALA A 61 -0.91 3.87 -4.29
CA ALA A 61 -2.05 4.11 -5.15
C ALA A 61 -3.28 3.45 -4.52
N SER A 62 -4.43 4.05 -4.74
CA SER A 62 -5.65 3.54 -4.15
C SER A 62 -6.77 3.61 -5.16
N MET A 63 -7.70 2.65 -5.08
CA MET A 63 -8.89 2.69 -5.90
C MET A 63 -9.98 1.89 -5.21
N GLU A 64 -11.21 2.30 -5.39
CA GLU A 64 -12.34 1.54 -4.91
C GLU A 64 -12.65 0.44 -5.92
N ARG A 65 -12.84 -0.77 -5.43
CA ARG A 65 -13.19 -1.88 -6.30
C ARG A 65 -14.67 -2.13 -6.25
N GLU A 66 -15.13 -2.73 -5.17
CA GLU A 66 -16.55 -2.90 -4.94
C GLU A 66 -16.92 -2.10 -3.72
N ALA A 67 -18.20 -1.91 -3.49
CA ALA A 67 -18.64 -1.10 -2.37
C ALA A 67 -18.01 -1.56 -1.08
N GLY A 68 -17.36 -0.66 -0.40
CA GLY A 68 -16.72 -0.95 0.86
C GLY A 68 -15.32 -1.51 0.76
N GLU A 69 -14.82 -1.78 -0.45
CA GLU A 69 -13.47 -2.30 -0.62
C GLU A 69 -12.58 -1.26 -1.26
N THR A 70 -11.42 -1.08 -0.71
CA THR A 70 -10.41 -0.20 -1.30
C THR A 70 -9.14 -1.01 -1.53
N ARG A 71 -8.66 -0.96 -2.76
CA ARG A 71 -7.39 -1.57 -3.10
C ARG A 71 -6.28 -0.56 -2.82
N LEU A 72 -5.22 -1.04 -2.18
CA LEU A 72 -4.04 -0.24 -1.89
C LEU A 72 -2.84 -0.91 -2.55
N ASP A 73 -2.11 -0.15 -3.35
CA ASP A 73 -0.90 -0.65 -4.01
C ASP A 73 0.29 0.14 -3.48
N TYR A 74 1.15 -0.54 -2.72
CA TYR A 74 2.34 0.07 -2.15
C TYR A 74 3.49 -0.12 -3.12
N HIS A 75 3.95 0.97 -3.72
CA HIS A 75 5.01 0.94 -4.73
C HIS A 75 6.34 1.33 -4.09
N TRP A 76 7.30 0.43 -4.19
CA TRP A 76 8.63 0.65 -3.63
C TRP A 76 9.67 0.64 -4.74
N ASP A 77 10.65 1.52 -4.61
CA ASP A 77 11.80 1.54 -5.52
C ASP A 77 12.97 0.90 -4.78
N LEU A 78 13.39 -0.26 -5.26
CA LEU A 78 14.53 -0.96 -4.70
C LEU A 78 15.64 -0.95 -5.74
N LYS A 79 16.52 0.02 -5.60
CA LYS A 79 17.70 0.15 -6.49
C LYS A 79 17.32 0.15 -7.96
N GLY A 80 16.28 0.90 -8.28
CA GLY A 80 15.83 1.03 -9.67
C GLY A 80 14.80 0.03 -10.11
N VAL A 81 14.41 -0.90 -9.24
CA VAL A 81 13.38 -1.88 -9.56
C VAL A 81 12.14 -1.57 -8.74
N VAL A 82 11.00 -1.48 -9.42
CA VAL A 82 9.75 -1.16 -8.74
C VAL A 82 9.08 -2.46 -8.29
N LEU A 83 8.86 -2.54 -6.98
CA LEU A 83 8.15 -3.67 -6.37
C LEU A 83 6.85 -3.14 -5.80
N THR A 84 5.74 -3.78 -6.13
CA THR A 84 4.42 -3.34 -5.72
C THR A 84 3.74 -4.42 -4.92
N PHE A 85 3.29 -4.07 -3.73
CA PHE A 85 2.50 -4.96 -2.88
C PHE A 85 1.07 -4.47 -2.94
N SER A 86 0.17 -5.33 -3.41
CA SER A 86 -1.24 -4.98 -3.58
C SER A 86 -2.06 -5.69 -2.53
N THR A 87 -2.92 -4.94 -1.87
CA THR A 87 -3.84 -5.52 -0.89
C THR A 87 -5.20 -4.84 -1.00
N ILE A 88 -6.19 -5.42 -0.34
CA ILE A 88 -7.53 -4.86 -0.32
C ILE A 88 -7.95 -4.73 1.13
N THR A 89 -8.42 -3.54 1.50
CA THR A 89 -8.99 -3.35 2.82
C THR A 89 -10.51 -3.32 2.69
N ARG A 90 -11.15 -4.16 3.48
CA ARG A 90 -12.61 -4.26 3.47
C ARG A 90 -13.25 -3.61 4.68
N ALA A 91 -12.52 -3.53 5.76
CA ALA A 91 -13.05 -2.98 6.99
C ALA A 91 -12.97 -1.47 7.04
N GLY A 92 -12.44 -0.84 6.01
CA GLY A 92 -12.29 0.61 5.99
C GLY A 92 -11.16 1.09 6.86
N SER A 93 -10.34 0.21 7.42
CA SER A 93 -9.19 0.63 8.21
C SER A 93 -7.97 -0.20 7.85
N PHE A 94 -6.80 0.37 8.04
CA PHE A 94 -5.55 -0.28 7.69
C PHE A 94 -4.44 0.32 8.53
N PRO A 95 -3.44 -0.45 8.93
CA PRO A 95 -2.38 0.10 9.79
C PRO A 95 -1.56 1.16 9.06
N SER A 96 -1.26 2.25 9.75
CA SER A 96 -0.44 3.31 9.22
C SER A 96 1.03 2.90 9.21
N ILE A 97 1.77 3.40 8.24
CA ILE A 97 3.22 3.25 8.20
C ILE A 97 3.93 4.60 8.31
N ALA A 98 3.20 5.65 8.63
CA ALA A 98 3.76 7.01 8.60
C ALA A 98 4.86 7.20 9.66
N ASP A 99 4.79 6.49 10.78
CA ASP A 99 5.84 6.59 11.78
C ASP A 99 7.12 5.88 11.36
N LEU A 100 7.00 4.85 10.54
CA LEU A 100 8.17 4.15 10.02
C LEU A 100 8.74 4.82 8.78
N CYS A 101 7.87 5.38 7.98
CA CYS A 101 8.23 5.99 6.71
C CYS A 101 7.52 7.33 6.60
N PRO A 102 8.17 8.43 7.02
CA PRO A 102 7.51 9.74 7.05
C PRO A 102 6.96 10.18 5.70
N GLY A 103 7.54 9.70 4.61
CA GLY A 103 7.01 10.02 3.29
C GLY A 103 5.61 9.52 3.04
N ALA A 104 5.14 8.58 3.86
CA ALA A 104 3.80 8.06 3.72
C ALA A 104 2.73 8.96 4.35
N ASP A 105 3.12 9.96 5.13
CA ASP A 105 2.16 10.74 5.89
C ASP A 105 1.13 11.41 4.97
N TRP A 106 1.59 12.15 4.00
CA TRP A 106 0.68 12.87 3.10
C TRP A 106 -0.11 11.88 2.24
N ILE A 107 0.53 10.80 1.84
CA ILE A 107 -0.12 9.81 1.00
C ILE A 107 -1.29 9.17 1.74
N GLU A 108 -1.10 8.81 3.00
CA GLU A 108 -2.16 8.23 3.80
C GLU A 108 -3.30 9.21 4.03
N ARG A 109 -2.97 10.47 4.23
CA ARG A 109 -3.99 11.49 4.39
C ARG A 109 -4.81 11.66 3.12
N GLU A 110 -4.16 11.61 1.97
CA GLU A 110 -4.85 11.68 0.69
C GLU A 110 -5.77 10.49 0.48
N VAL A 111 -5.29 9.28 0.76
CA VAL A 111 -6.10 8.07 0.63
C VAL A 111 -7.31 8.15 1.55
N HIS A 112 -7.09 8.63 2.77
CA HIS A 112 -8.19 8.80 3.72
C HIS A 112 -9.24 9.76 3.16
N GLU A 113 -8.81 10.89 2.59
CA GLU A 113 -9.75 11.88 2.11
C GLU A 113 -10.55 11.41 0.91
N TYR A 114 -9.92 10.66 0.02
CA TYR A 114 -10.61 10.24 -1.18
C TYR A 114 -11.39 8.94 -1.03
N PHE A 115 -10.94 8.04 -0.17
CA PHE A 115 -11.54 6.72 -0.09
C PHE A 115 -12.03 6.36 1.31
N ALA A 116 -11.88 7.26 2.27
CA ALA A 116 -12.34 7.06 3.65
C ALA A 116 -11.69 5.87 4.33
N VAL A 117 -10.46 5.56 3.98
CA VAL A 117 -9.71 4.53 4.70
C VAL A 117 -9.14 5.15 5.96
N GLU A 118 -9.39 4.51 7.10
CA GLU A 118 -8.86 4.97 8.37
C GLU A 118 -7.52 4.31 8.63
N PHE A 119 -6.46 5.10 8.69
CA PHE A 119 -5.13 4.54 8.98
C PHE A 119 -4.92 4.55 10.48
N THR A 120 -4.87 3.36 11.07
CA THR A 120 -4.77 3.22 12.52
C THR A 120 -3.33 3.42 13.00
N GLY A 121 -3.19 3.84 14.25
CA GLY A 121 -1.88 4.01 14.84
C GLY A 121 -1.25 5.36 14.56
N ARG A 122 -2.02 6.32 14.10
CA ARG A 122 -1.52 7.67 13.87
C ARG A 122 -2.51 8.69 14.38
N ASP A 123 -1.98 9.84 14.74
CA ASP A 123 -2.79 10.91 15.34
C ASP A 123 -3.22 11.99 14.37
N ASN A 124 -2.75 11.93 13.16
CA ASN A 124 -2.97 13.04 12.26
C ASN A 124 -4.37 13.00 11.68
N THR A 125 -5.22 13.88 12.18
CA THR A 125 -6.58 13.97 11.70
C THR A 125 -6.83 15.25 10.91
N LYS A 126 -5.79 16.05 10.71
CA LYS A 126 -5.96 17.31 10.00
C LYS A 126 -6.17 17.07 8.53
N PRO A 127 -7.09 17.79 7.89
CA PRO A 127 -7.26 17.66 6.46
C PRO A 127 -5.99 18.02 5.70
N LEU A 128 -5.76 17.35 4.59
CA LEU A 128 -4.66 17.66 3.71
C LEU A 128 -5.13 18.53 2.57
N MET A 129 -6.11 18.05 1.83
CA MET A 129 -6.63 18.77 0.67
C MET A 129 -8.09 19.11 0.82
N LEU A 130 -8.84 18.36 1.61
CA LEU A 130 -10.24 18.63 1.80
C LEU A 130 -10.44 19.88 2.66
N ARG A 131 -11.40 20.65 2.25
CA ARG A 131 -11.81 21.80 3.03
C ARG A 131 -12.44 21.33 4.33
N SER A 132 -12.25 22.12 5.38
CA SER A 132 -12.85 21.87 6.67
C SER A 132 -14.35 21.64 6.54
N GLY A 133 -14.86 20.63 7.20
CA GLY A 133 -16.28 20.33 7.18
C GLY A 133 -16.73 19.34 6.13
N LEU A 134 -15.84 18.95 5.22
CA LEU A 134 -16.18 17.91 4.26
C LEU A 134 -15.82 16.55 4.82
N LEU A 135 -16.65 15.57 4.52
CA LEU A 135 -16.42 14.20 4.96
C LEU A 135 -15.49 13.50 4.00
N PRO A 136 -14.68 12.56 4.50
CA PRO A 136 -13.83 11.77 3.62
C PRO A 136 -14.65 10.85 2.72
N GLY A 137 -14.02 10.37 1.64
CA GLY A 137 -14.65 9.44 0.75
C GLY A 137 -15.12 10.05 -0.55
N LEU A 138 -14.48 11.11 -1.01
CA LEU A 138 -14.92 11.82 -2.22
C LEU A 138 -14.97 10.93 -3.46
N ASN A 139 -14.06 9.98 -3.54
CA ASN A 139 -13.96 9.14 -4.74
C ASN A 139 -14.66 7.80 -4.59
N ARG A 140 -15.48 7.64 -3.55
CA ARG A 140 -16.23 6.41 -3.40
C ARG A 140 -17.39 6.40 -4.37
N LYS A 141 -17.61 5.26 -4.99
CA LYS A 141 -18.69 5.11 -5.96
C LYS A 141 -20.04 5.11 -5.30
N GLN A 142 -20.13 4.61 -4.09
CA GLN A 142 -21.37 4.58 -3.34
C GLN A 142 -21.13 5.07 -1.95
N GLY A 143 -22.10 5.71 -1.40
CA GLY A 143 -22.03 6.11 -0.03
C GLY A 143 -21.10 7.26 0.25
N ALA A 144 -20.57 7.86 -0.76
CA ALA A 144 -19.86 9.11 -0.57
C ALA A 144 -20.90 10.20 -0.31
N LYS A 145 -21.82 9.90 0.56
CA LYS A 145 -22.82 10.87 0.90
C LYS A 145 -22.23 11.78 1.93
N LEU A 146 -22.24 12.98 1.60
CA LEU A 146 -21.78 14.02 2.48
C LEU A 146 -22.89 14.45 3.40
#